data_2753c8c02c7d5c66f3c1e8c20ac7270a
#
_entry.id   2753c8c02c7d5c66f3c1e8c20ac7270a
#
_cell.length_a   1.000
_cell.length_b   1.000
_cell.length_c   1.000
_cell.angle_alpha   90.00
_cell.angle_beta   90.00
_cell.angle_gamma   90.00
#
_symmetry.space_group_name_H-M   'P 1'
#
loop_
_entity.id
_entity.type
_entity.pdbx_description
1 polymer ?
#
loop_
_entity_poly.entity_id
_entity_poly.type
_entity_poly.pdbx_seq_one_letter_code
_entity_poly.pdbx_strand_id
1 'polypeptide(L)'
;MKNKILKKILGLFGYKLIEKEVFKNKKLISAKSYLTIDKLLKALFEEKKINYLIQIGANDGERFDVLNYYIKKYQTKSLLVEPIKENYEKLKKNYENCSFVSFDNCAISVNNEITHLYKVSSKYIKNYNNHIPGITSFDKEHLLKHGVKSHHIISENVTSINMKNLISKHNLKSFDLLFVDAEGYDGKIVIDFLTSTLIKPVIILEFIHIKNDVFKNLINNLEQKKYSFFSLGENLVCYPENDKKYIKFN
;
A
#
# COMPACT_ATOMS: atom_id res chain seq x y z
N MET A 1 20.56 -28.92 22.42
CA MET A 1 21.52 -28.84 21.31
C MET A 1 20.89 -28.71 19.93
N LYS A 2 19.89 -29.52 19.55
CA LYS A 2 19.23 -29.49 18.21
C LYS A 2 18.66 -28.10 17.82
N ASN A 3 18.08 -27.37 18.76
CA ASN A 3 17.50 -26.04 18.45
C ASN A 3 18.54 -24.94 18.12
N LYS A 4 19.78 -25.04 18.64
CA LYS A 4 20.84 -24.06 18.33
C LYS A 4 21.34 -24.21 16.89
N ILE A 5 21.48 -25.45 16.41
CA ILE A 5 21.93 -25.76 15.04
C ILE A 5 20.84 -25.30 14.05
N LEU A 6 19.58 -25.62 14.32
CA LEU A 6 18.45 -25.20 13.48
C LEU A 6 18.31 -23.68 13.42
N LYS A 7 18.45 -22.97 14.54
CA LYS A 7 18.48 -21.50 14.60
C LYS A 7 19.60 -20.91 13.72
N LYS A 8 20.77 -21.55 13.73
CA LYS A 8 21.92 -21.10 12.93
C LYS A 8 21.70 -21.33 11.43
N ILE A 9 21.18 -22.50 11.05
CA ILE A 9 20.85 -22.83 9.64
C ILE A 9 19.76 -21.90 9.11
N LEU A 10 18.68 -21.71 9.82
CA LEU A 10 17.59 -20.82 9.40
C LEU A 10 18.04 -19.36 9.33
N GLY A 11 18.93 -18.93 10.22
CA GLY A 11 19.54 -17.59 10.16
C GLY A 11 20.38 -17.34 8.90
N LEU A 12 20.99 -18.36 8.31
CA LEU A 12 21.72 -18.25 7.03
C LEU A 12 20.78 -17.97 5.85
N PHE A 13 19.50 -18.36 5.97
CA PHE A 13 18.47 -18.11 4.97
C PHE A 13 17.56 -16.91 5.34
N GLY A 14 17.96 -16.08 6.31
CA GLY A 14 17.19 -14.91 6.73
C GLY A 14 15.97 -15.21 7.62
N TYR A 15 15.80 -16.45 8.11
CA TYR A 15 14.69 -16.83 8.99
C TYR A 15 15.07 -16.78 10.47
N LYS A 16 14.20 -16.23 11.29
CA LYS A 16 14.34 -16.25 12.76
C LYS A 16 13.34 -17.24 13.37
N LEU A 17 13.85 -18.25 14.08
CA LEU A 17 13.01 -19.16 14.84
C LEU A 17 12.56 -18.45 16.13
N ILE A 18 11.24 -18.25 16.26
CA ILE A 18 10.58 -17.71 17.45
C ILE A 18 9.86 -18.87 18.13
N GLU A 19 10.01 -19.01 19.45
CA GLU A 19 9.37 -20.09 20.19
C GLU A 19 7.85 -19.94 20.13
N LYS A 20 7.15 -21.07 19.86
CA LYS A 20 5.70 -21.12 19.70
C LYS A 20 4.95 -20.60 20.94
N GLU A 21 5.58 -20.65 22.12
CA GLU A 21 5.03 -20.14 23.37
C GLU A 21 4.93 -18.61 23.44
N VAL A 22 5.84 -17.89 22.76
CA VAL A 22 5.74 -16.43 22.64
C VAL A 22 4.43 -16.04 21.93
N PHE A 23 3.96 -16.87 21.00
CA PHE A 23 2.66 -16.66 20.34
C PHE A 23 1.47 -17.25 21.11
N LYS A 24 1.69 -18.23 21.99
CA LYS A 24 0.62 -18.79 22.85
C LYS A 24 0.21 -17.83 23.97
N ASN A 25 1.13 -16.97 24.41
CA ASN A 25 0.87 -15.94 25.41
C ASN A 25 0.07 -14.73 24.90
N LYS A 26 -0.70 -14.90 23.82
CA LYS A 26 -1.70 -13.91 23.36
C LYS A 26 -2.68 -13.47 24.46
N LYS A 27 -2.84 -14.26 25.53
CA LYS A 27 -3.64 -13.89 26.70
C LYS A 27 -3.00 -12.82 27.60
N LEU A 28 -1.66 -12.64 27.56
CA LEU A 28 -0.95 -11.65 28.38
C LEU A 28 -0.91 -10.26 27.73
N ILE A 29 -1.06 -10.20 26.39
CA ILE A 29 -1.19 -8.93 25.69
C ILE A 29 -2.68 -8.74 25.45
N SER A 30 -3.33 -7.86 26.23
CA SER A 30 -4.75 -7.58 26.06
C SER A 30 -5.01 -7.12 24.63
N ALA A 31 -6.15 -7.50 24.04
CA ALA A 31 -6.53 -7.07 22.69
C ALA A 31 -6.54 -5.53 22.52
N LYS A 32 -6.56 -4.79 23.64
CA LYS A 32 -6.47 -3.31 23.68
C LYS A 32 -5.07 -2.77 23.44
N SER A 33 -4.00 -3.58 23.57
CA SER A 33 -2.60 -3.12 23.44
C SER A 33 -1.99 -3.38 22.07
N TYR A 34 -2.67 -4.08 21.16
CA TYR A 34 -2.16 -4.25 19.81
C TYR A 34 -2.42 -3.00 18.96
N LEU A 35 -1.36 -2.43 18.41
CA LEU A 35 -1.48 -1.49 17.31
C LEU A 35 -1.86 -2.27 16.06
N THR A 36 -2.89 -1.84 15.36
CA THR A 36 -3.31 -2.35 14.06
C THR A 36 -3.35 -1.18 13.08
N ILE A 37 -3.35 -1.47 11.76
CA ILE A 37 -3.48 -0.42 10.76
C ILE A 37 -4.77 0.39 10.97
N ASP A 38 -5.87 -0.27 11.31
CA ASP A 38 -7.14 0.39 11.62
C ASP A 38 -7.04 1.33 12.84
N LYS A 39 -6.39 0.91 13.94
CA LYS A 39 -6.17 1.79 15.11
C LYS A 39 -5.28 2.98 14.78
N LEU A 40 -4.24 2.77 13.96
CA LEU A 40 -3.37 3.85 13.50
C LEU A 40 -4.14 4.85 12.65
N LEU A 41 -4.87 4.38 11.64
CA LEU A 41 -5.71 5.23 10.79
C LEU A 41 -6.74 5.98 11.63
N LYS A 42 -7.45 5.28 12.53
CA LYS A 42 -8.39 5.90 13.43
C LYS A 42 -7.76 7.08 14.19
N ALA A 43 -6.60 6.88 14.80
CA ALA A 43 -5.90 7.94 15.53
C ALA A 43 -5.53 9.12 14.61
N LEU A 44 -4.98 8.85 13.42
CA LEU A 44 -4.60 9.88 12.46
C LEU A 44 -5.79 10.73 12.00
N PHE A 45 -6.94 10.09 11.75
CA PHE A 45 -8.14 10.80 11.30
C PHE A 45 -8.88 11.50 12.44
N GLU A 46 -9.03 10.87 13.62
CA GLU A 46 -9.68 11.47 14.79
C GLU A 46 -8.94 12.71 15.30
N GLU A 47 -7.62 12.69 15.28
CA GLU A 47 -6.80 13.84 15.64
C GLU A 47 -6.69 14.90 14.54
N LYS A 48 -7.46 14.75 13.46
CA LYS A 48 -7.49 15.66 12.29
C LYS A 48 -6.12 15.92 11.67
N LYS A 49 -5.27 14.90 11.69
CA LYS A 49 -3.92 14.97 11.11
C LYS A 49 -3.91 14.76 9.60
N ILE A 50 -5.00 14.18 9.05
CA ILE A 50 -5.18 13.91 7.62
C ILE A 50 -6.28 14.80 7.07
N ASN A 51 -5.89 15.84 6.32
CA ASN A 51 -6.81 16.73 5.62
C ASN A 51 -6.86 16.44 4.11
N TYR A 52 -5.76 15.92 3.56
CA TYR A 52 -5.68 15.46 2.18
C TYR A 52 -4.87 14.18 2.11
N LEU A 53 -5.36 13.19 1.37
CA LEU A 53 -4.64 11.95 1.11
C LEU A 53 -4.59 11.58 -0.37
N ILE A 54 -3.58 10.80 -0.73
CA ILE A 54 -3.49 10.09 -2.00
C ILE A 54 -3.50 8.60 -1.72
N GLN A 55 -4.36 7.86 -2.41
CA GLN A 55 -4.37 6.40 -2.40
C GLN A 55 -4.04 5.88 -3.80
N ILE A 56 -2.99 5.10 -3.90
CA ILE A 56 -2.57 4.42 -5.12
C ILE A 56 -2.99 2.95 -5.01
N GLY A 57 -3.73 2.46 -6.00
CA GLY A 57 -4.34 1.14 -5.99
C GLY A 57 -5.66 1.13 -5.21
N ALA A 58 -6.55 2.09 -5.52
CA ALA A 58 -7.82 2.23 -4.80
C ALA A 58 -8.85 1.13 -5.13
N ASN A 59 -8.58 0.29 -6.15
CA ASN A 59 -9.47 -0.77 -6.61
C ASN A 59 -10.90 -0.25 -6.84
N ASP A 60 -11.93 -0.95 -6.32
CA ASP A 60 -13.31 -0.47 -6.39
C ASP A 60 -13.68 0.50 -5.24
N GLY A 61 -12.75 0.78 -4.33
CA GLY A 61 -12.91 1.71 -3.22
C GLY A 61 -13.87 1.22 -2.14
N GLU A 62 -14.16 -0.06 -2.07
CA GLU A 62 -15.04 -0.65 -1.05
C GLU A 62 -14.49 -1.97 -0.53
N ARG A 63 -14.22 -2.94 -1.43
CA ARG A 63 -13.72 -4.26 -1.05
C ARG A 63 -12.25 -4.18 -0.65
N PHE A 64 -11.95 -4.63 0.59
CA PHE A 64 -10.60 -4.63 1.16
C PHE A 64 -9.96 -3.23 1.33
N ASP A 65 -10.72 -2.16 1.12
CA ASP A 65 -10.24 -0.79 1.28
C ASP A 65 -10.38 -0.32 2.73
N VAL A 66 -9.25 -0.25 3.43
CA VAL A 66 -9.18 0.21 4.82
C VAL A 66 -9.44 1.72 4.97
N LEU A 67 -9.33 2.50 3.87
CA LEU A 67 -9.49 3.94 3.90
C LEU A 67 -10.94 4.39 3.65
N ASN A 68 -11.77 3.58 2.97
CA ASN A 68 -13.13 3.94 2.57
C ASN A 68 -13.95 4.53 3.73
N TYR A 69 -13.98 3.80 4.86
CA TYR A 69 -14.70 4.24 6.05
C TYR A 69 -14.23 5.61 6.55
N TYR A 70 -12.92 5.81 6.63
CA TYR A 70 -12.33 7.05 7.14
C TYR A 70 -12.54 8.22 6.21
N ILE A 71 -12.32 8.03 4.90
CA ILE A 71 -12.55 9.05 3.87
C ILE A 71 -13.98 9.55 3.95
N LYS A 72 -14.97 8.65 3.96
CA LYS A 72 -16.39 9.00 4.00
C LYS A 72 -16.79 9.65 5.33
N LYS A 73 -16.39 9.06 6.45
CA LYS A 73 -16.73 9.54 7.79
C LYS A 73 -16.21 10.95 8.08
N TYR A 74 -14.95 11.21 7.69
CA TYR A 74 -14.30 12.49 7.98
C TYR A 74 -14.36 13.48 6.82
N GLN A 75 -14.98 13.10 5.70
CA GLN A 75 -15.09 13.88 4.47
C GLN A 75 -13.72 14.41 4.01
N THR A 76 -12.71 13.53 4.09
CA THR A 76 -11.32 13.89 3.84
C THR A 76 -11.08 14.08 2.35
N LYS A 77 -10.50 15.21 1.96
CA LYS A 77 -10.07 15.42 0.57
C LYS A 77 -9.14 14.30 0.14
N SER A 78 -9.47 13.66 -0.96
CA SER A 78 -8.75 12.47 -1.40
C SER A 78 -8.55 12.46 -2.91
N LEU A 79 -7.39 11.97 -3.35
CA LEU A 79 -7.14 11.56 -4.72
C LEU A 79 -7.00 10.04 -4.74
N LEU A 80 -7.93 9.37 -5.39
CA LEU A 80 -7.96 7.91 -5.52
C LEU A 80 -7.53 7.52 -6.92
N VAL A 81 -6.47 6.71 -7.01
CA VAL A 81 -5.83 6.31 -8.28
C VAL A 81 -6.03 4.82 -8.49
N GLU A 82 -6.64 4.47 -9.62
CA GLU A 82 -6.91 3.08 -10.00
C GLU A 82 -6.70 2.89 -11.50
N PRO A 83 -5.76 2.01 -11.92
CA PRO A 83 -5.43 1.82 -13.33
C PRO A 83 -6.47 1.03 -14.12
N ILE A 84 -7.13 0.03 -13.51
CA ILE A 84 -8.07 -0.84 -14.23
C ILE A 84 -9.40 -0.14 -14.41
N LYS A 85 -9.78 0.08 -15.67
CA LYS A 85 -10.97 0.86 -16.01
C LYS A 85 -12.25 0.32 -15.36
N GLU A 86 -12.43 -0.98 -15.31
CA GLU A 86 -13.61 -1.59 -14.67
C GLU A 86 -13.69 -1.26 -13.17
N ASN A 87 -12.57 -1.35 -12.46
CA ASN A 87 -12.49 -1.01 -11.03
C ASN A 87 -12.66 0.49 -10.83
N TYR A 88 -12.03 1.31 -11.66
CA TYR A 88 -12.16 2.76 -11.65
C TYR A 88 -13.61 3.24 -11.80
N GLU A 89 -14.41 2.63 -12.68
CA GLU A 89 -15.83 2.99 -12.82
C GLU A 89 -16.64 2.59 -11.58
N LYS A 90 -16.32 1.45 -10.94
CA LYS A 90 -16.92 1.05 -9.66
C LYS A 90 -16.50 2.00 -8.55
N LEU A 91 -15.22 2.36 -8.49
CA LEU A 91 -14.66 3.33 -7.54
C LEU A 91 -15.42 4.66 -7.59
N LYS A 92 -15.60 5.24 -8.77
CA LYS A 92 -16.38 6.47 -8.94
C LYS A 92 -17.81 6.33 -8.45
N LYS A 93 -18.46 5.20 -8.76
CA LYS A 93 -19.82 4.92 -8.32
C LYS A 93 -19.92 4.83 -6.80
N ASN A 94 -18.95 4.16 -6.16
CA ASN A 94 -18.93 3.98 -4.70
C ASN A 94 -18.69 5.28 -3.93
N TYR A 95 -18.14 6.30 -4.61
CA TYR A 95 -17.91 7.64 -4.06
C TYR A 95 -18.74 8.74 -4.76
N GLU A 96 -19.81 8.40 -5.50
CA GLU A 96 -20.60 9.36 -6.31
C GLU A 96 -21.15 10.55 -5.51
N ASN A 97 -21.43 10.35 -4.22
CA ASN A 97 -21.94 11.40 -3.32
C ASN A 97 -20.84 12.11 -2.52
N CYS A 98 -19.55 11.89 -2.86
CA CYS A 98 -18.40 12.41 -2.14
C CYS A 98 -17.67 13.49 -2.96
N SER A 99 -18.17 14.73 -2.95
CA SER A 99 -17.60 15.85 -3.71
C SER A 99 -16.16 16.22 -3.32
N PHE A 100 -15.70 15.73 -2.17
CA PHE A 100 -14.33 15.89 -1.65
C PHE A 100 -13.35 14.85 -2.19
N VAL A 101 -13.77 13.92 -3.05
CA VAL A 101 -12.93 12.88 -3.65
C VAL A 101 -12.70 13.16 -5.12
N SER A 102 -11.45 13.11 -5.52
CA SER A 102 -10.99 13.18 -6.91
C SER A 102 -10.46 11.81 -7.35
N PHE A 103 -10.48 11.54 -8.64
CA PHE A 103 -10.09 10.24 -9.19
C PHE A 103 -9.11 10.39 -10.34
N ASP A 104 -8.22 9.40 -10.49
CA ASP A 104 -7.37 9.28 -11.67
C ASP A 104 -7.32 7.83 -12.17
N ASN A 105 -7.56 7.64 -13.48
CA ASN A 105 -7.51 6.33 -14.10
C ASN A 105 -6.14 6.14 -14.76
N CYS A 106 -5.14 5.84 -13.96
CA CYS A 106 -3.79 5.56 -14.42
C CYS A 106 -3.05 4.61 -13.47
N ALA A 107 -2.04 3.95 -13.97
CA ALA A 107 -1.03 3.29 -13.15
C ALA A 107 0.04 4.30 -12.73
N ILE A 108 0.65 4.09 -11.56
CA ILE A 108 1.85 4.83 -11.20
C ILE A 108 3.09 4.00 -11.56
N SER A 109 3.93 4.56 -12.42
CA SER A 109 5.16 3.94 -12.88
C SER A 109 6.27 4.99 -12.99
N VAL A 110 7.51 4.57 -12.92
CA VAL A 110 8.67 5.47 -13.13
C VAL A 110 8.71 6.05 -14.54
N ASN A 111 8.06 5.39 -15.50
CA ASN A 111 7.95 5.81 -16.89
C ASN A 111 6.54 6.36 -17.17
N ASN A 112 6.46 7.39 -18.03
CA ASN A 112 5.18 7.96 -18.48
C ASN A 112 4.83 7.36 -19.84
N GLU A 113 4.23 6.19 -19.88
CA GLU A 113 3.94 5.45 -21.11
C GLU A 113 2.72 4.53 -20.95
N ILE A 114 2.23 3.98 -22.05
CA ILE A 114 1.28 2.88 -21.99
C ILE A 114 2.03 1.65 -21.49
N THR A 115 1.50 1.03 -20.46
CA THR A 115 2.07 -0.17 -19.86
C THR A 115 1.04 -1.27 -19.76
N HIS A 116 1.49 -2.48 -19.43
CA HIS A 116 0.62 -3.64 -19.26
C HIS A 116 0.49 -4.01 -17.79
N LEU A 117 -0.74 -4.21 -17.35
CA LEU A 117 -1.04 -4.83 -16.05
C LEU A 117 -1.66 -6.21 -16.28
N TYR A 118 -1.22 -7.16 -15.48
CA TYR A 118 -1.76 -8.52 -15.47
C TYR A 118 -2.85 -8.65 -14.42
N LYS A 119 -3.95 -9.31 -14.79
CA LYS A 119 -5.09 -9.57 -13.90
C LYS A 119 -5.76 -10.90 -14.22
N VAL A 120 -6.62 -11.37 -13.33
CA VAL A 120 -7.47 -12.53 -13.62
C VAL A 120 -8.56 -12.12 -14.62
N SER A 121 -8.72 -12.92 -15.67
CA SER A 121 -9.81 -12.74 -16.65
C SER A 121 -11.16 -12.85 -15.96
N SER A 122 -12.10 -11.95 -16.28
CA SER A 122 -13.47 -11.93 -15.74
C SER A 122 -14.20 -13.28 -15.91
N LYS A 123 -13.89 -14.02 -16.97
CA LYS A 123 -14.40 -15.37 -17.23
C LYS A 123 -14.08 -16.37 -16.12
N TYR A 124 -12.97 -16.20 -15.42
CA TYR A 124 -12.44 -17.16 -14.45
C TYR A 124 -12.47 -16.65 -13.00
N ILE A 125 -12.97 -15.45 -12.75
CA ILE A 125 -13.02 -14.83 -11.41
C ILE A 125 -13.65 -15.76 -10.36
N LYS A 126 -14.75 -16.44 -10.73
CA LYS A 126 -15.49 -17.37 -9.83
C LYS A 126 -14.69 -18.61 -9.41
N ASN A 127 -13.55 -18.88 -10.07
CA ASN A 127 -12.70 -20.02 -9.75
C ASN A 127 -11.73 -19.73 -8.60
N TYR A 128 -11.71 -18.51 -8.10
CA TYR A 128 -10.76 -18.04 -7.10
C TYR A 128 -11.46 -17.45 -5.86
N ASN A 129 -10.74 -17.43 -4.74
CA ASN A 129 -11.20 -16.76 -3.54
C ASN A 129 -11.34 -15.24 -3.76
N ASN A 130 -12.19 -14.59 -2.98
CA ASN A 130 -12.62 -13.20 -3.20
C ASN A 130 -11.49 -12.16 -3.32
N HIS A 131 -10.31 -12.39 -2.70
CA HIS A 131 -9.19 -11.46 -2.78
C HIS A 131 -8.40 -11.59 -4.11
N ILE A 132 -8.24 -12.80 -4.65
CA ILE A 132 -7.44 -13.05 -5.86
C ILE A 132 -7.90 -12.23 -7.08
N PRO A 133 -9.21 -12.08 -7.36
CA PRO A 133 -9.68 -11.24 -8.46
C PRO A 133 -9.34 -9.76 -8.35
N GLY A 134 -9.02 -9.28 -7.15
CA GLY A 134 -8.57 -7.91 -6.91
C GLY A 134 -7.10 -7.67 -7.24
N ILE A 135 -6.30 -8.74 -7.30
CA ILE A 135 -4.85 -8.64 -7.57
C ILE A 135 -4.61 -8.20 -9.01
N THR A 136 -3.90 -7.10 -9.16
CA THR A 136 -3.47 -6.56 -10.44
C THR A 136 -2.02 -6.11 -10.34
N SER A 137 -1.11 -6.64 -11.15
CA SER A 137 0.32 -6.39 -11.01
C SER A 137 1.01 -6.15 -12.36
N PHE A 138 2.10 -5.39 -12.35
CA PHE A 138 3.04 -5.29 -13.47
C PHE A 138 3.81 -6.61 -13.72
N ASP A 139 3.86 -7.49 -12.74
CA ASP A 139 4.57 -8.76 -12.80
C ASP A 139 3.59 -9.93 -12.86
N LYS A 140 3.55 -10.63 -14.00
CA LYS A 140 2.70 -11.81 -14.18
C LYS A 140 3.02 -12.91 -13.16
N GLU A 141 4.30 -13.03 -12.76
CA GLU A 141 4.75 -14.02 -11.77
C GLU A 141 4.10 -13.78 -10.40
N HIS A 142 3.73 -12.54 -10.09
CA HIS A 142 3.02 -12.22 -8.87
C HIS A 142 1.68 -12.98 -8.80
N LEU A 143 0.88 -12.94 -9.87
CA LEU A 143 -0.40 -13.68 -9.94
C LEU A 143 -0.19 -15.20 -9.89
N LEU A 144 0.85 -15.70 -10.56
CA LEU A 144 1.18 -17.14 -10.53
C LEU A 144 1.53 -17.61 -9.11
N LYS A 145 2.27 -16.83 -8.34
CA LYS A 145 2.60 -17.11 -6.93
C LYS A 145 1.36 -17.15 -6.03
N HIS A 146 0.34 -16.37 -6.36
CA HIS A 146 -0.98 -16.42 -5.69
C HIS A 146 -1.87 -17.57 -6.17
N GLY A 147 -1.34 -18.49 -6.99
CA GLY A 147 -2.05 -19.69 -7.44
C GLY A 147 -2.97 -19.47 -8.64
N VAL A 148 -2.86 -18.34 -9.33
CA VAL A 148 -3.62 -18.09 -10.56
C VAL A 148 -3.04 -18.92 -11.70
N LYS A 149 -3.87 -19.68 -12.40
CA LYS A 149 -3.45 -20.47 -13.57
C LYS A 149 -3.06 -19.54 -14.72
N SER A 150 -1.93 -19.83 -15.40
CA SER A 150 -1.39 -18.95 -16.45
C SER A 150 -2.40 -18.58 -17.54
N HIS A 151 -3.26 -19.54 -17.97
CA HIS A 151 -4.29 -19.31 -19.00
C HIS A 151 -5.53 -18.54 -18.49
N HIS A 152 -5.61 -18.25 -17.20
CA HIS A 152 -6.62 -17.37 -16.60
C HIS A 152 -6.14 -15.94 -16.48
N ILE A 153 -4.84 -15.67 -16.72
CA ILE A 153 -4.25 -14.34 -16.64
C ILE A 153 -4.37 -13.67 -18.01
N ILE A 154 -4.85 -12.44 -17.98
CA ILE A 154 -4.86 -11.54 -19.14
C ILE A 154 -4.04 -10.30 -18.84
N SER A 155 -3.57 -9.61 -19.87
CA SER A 155 -2.99 -8.29 -19.75
C SER A 155 -3.97 -7.22 -20.22
N GLU A 156 -3.94 -6.07 -19.55
CA GLU A 156 -4.69 -4.87 -19.93
C GLU A 156 -3.72 -3.71 -20.10
N ASN A 157 -3.87 -2.97 -21.21
CA ASN A 157 -3.10 -1.77 -21.44
C ASN A 157 -3.66 -0.64 -20.60
N VAL A 158 -2.79 0.02 -19.85
CA VAL A 158 -3.15 1.15 -19.01
C VAL A 158 -2.20 2.31 -19.25
N THR A 159 -2.72 3.53 -19.17
CA THR A 159 -1.87 4.72 -19.13
C THR A 159 -1.11 4.73 -17.81
N SER A 160 0.19 5.04 -17.86
CA SER A 160 0.97 5.24 -16.65
C SER A 160 1.60 6.62 -16.60
N ILE A 161 1.71 7.15 -15.39
CA ILE A 161 2.40 8.41 -15.10
C ILE A 161 3.27 8.22 -13.86
N ASN A 162 4.32 9.04 -13.71
CA ASN A 162 5.12 9.05 -12.51
C ASN A 162 4.50 9.93 -11.42
N MET A 163 4.98 9.83 -10.18
CA MET A 163 4.44 10.58 -9.04
C MET A 163 4.55 12.11 -9.23
N LYS A 164 5.63 12.59 -9.85
CA LYS A 164 5.79 14.02 -10.17
C LYS A 164 4.66 14.52 -11.07
N ASN A 165 4.34 13.76 -12.12
CA ASN A 165 3.29 14.13 -13.07
C ASN A 165 1.89 14.01 -12.43
N LEU A 166 1.64 13.01 -11.58
CA LEU A 166 0.41 12.92 -10.82
C LEU A 166 0.21 14.16 -9.94
N ILE A 167 1.23 14.52 -9.17
CA ILE A 167 1.22 15.70 -8.28
C ILE A 167 0.97 16.98 -9.08
N SER A 168 1.66 17.15 -10.23
CA SER A 168 1.51 18.32 -11.10
C SER A 168 0.12 18.38 -11.74
N LYS A 169 -0.39 17.26 -12.26
CA LYS A 169 -1.70 17.14 -12.90
C LYS A 169 -2.83 17.60 -11.98
N HIS A 170 -2.74 17.26 -10.68
CA HIS A 170 -3.73 17.61 -9.68
C HIS A 170 -3.39 18.89 -8.89
N ASN A 171 -2.33 19.62 -9.27
CA ASN A 171 -1.88 20.86 -8.63
C ASN A 171 -1.65 20.71 -7.12
N LEU A 172 -1.15 19.56 -6.67
CA LEU A 172 -0.98 19.25 -5.26
C LEU A 172 0.26 19.92 -4.69
N LYS A 173 0.07 20.85 -3.77
CA LYS A 173 1.17 21.53 -3.05
C LYS A 173 1.56 20.80 -1.77
N SER A 174 0.63 20.10 -1.14
CA SER A 174 0.84 19.30 0.06
C SER A 174 -0.27 18.26 0.21
N PHE A 175 0.02 17.19 0.93
CA PHE A 175 -0.95 16.21 1.40
C PHE A 175 -0.36 15.50 2.63
N ASP A 176 -1.20 14.89 3.45
CA ASP A 176 -0.84 14.38 4.77
C ASP A 176 -0.58 12.87 4.79
N LEU A 177 -1.17 12.12 3.85
CA LEU A 177 -1.03 10.68 3.75
C LEU A 177 -0.86 10.24 2.30
N LEU A 178 0.16 9.42 2.05
CA LEU A 178 0.33 8.60 0.85
C LEU A 178 0.10 7.14 1.23
N PHE A 179 -0.97 6.55 0.74
CA PHE A 179 -1.26 5.13 0.91
C PHE A 179 -1.04 4.41 -0.41
N VAL A 180 -0.20 3.37 -0.41
CA VAL A 180 0.17 2.62 -1.61
C VAL A 180 -0.11 1.15 -1.41
N ASP A 181 -0.88 0.58 -2.33
CA ASP A 181 -1.19 -0.83 -2.44
C ASP A 181 -1.18 -1.18 -3.94
N ALA A 182 0.00 -1.52 -4.44
CA ALA A 182 0.28 -1.72 -5.88
C ALA A 182 0.88 -3.09 -6.18
N GLU A 183 0.53 -4.09 -5.34
CA GLU A 183 0.78 -5.52 -5.58
C GLU A 183 2.25 -5.82 -5.97
N GLY A 184 3.18 -5.30 -5.13
CA GLY A 184 4.62 -5.49 -5.26
C GLY A 184 5.35 -4.39 -6.04
N TYR A 185 4.67 -3.39 -6.58
CA TYR A 185 5.29 -2.22 -7.20
C TYR A 185 5.45 -1.05 -6.23
N ASP A 186 4.91 -1.16 -5.02
CA ASP A 186 4.83 -0.17 -3.96
C ASP A 186 6.14 0.53 -3.67
N GLY A 187 7.21 -0.25 -3.49
CA GLY A 187 8.54 0.29 -3.21
C GLY A 187 9.06 1.22 -4.31
N LYS A 188 8.80 0.90 -5.58
CA LYS A 188 9.20 1.74 -6.71
C LYS A 188 8.42 3.04 -6.76
N ILE A 189 7.13 2.99 -6.47
CA ILE A 189 6.25 4.17 -6.39
C ILE A 189 6.74 5.11 -5.30
N VAL A 190 7.04 4.58 -4.11
CA VAL A 190 7.50 5.39 -2.98
C VAL A 190 8.90 5.95 -3.25
N ILE A 191 9.82 5.20 -3.86
CA ILE A 191 11.14 5.71 -4.27
C ILE A 191 10.98 6.86 -5.27
N ASP A 192 10.14 6.71 -6.31
CA ASP A 192 9.84 7.76 -7.28
C ASP A 192 9.28 9.01 -6.58
N PHE A 193 8.32 8.84 -5.66
CA PHE A 193 7.80 9.93 -4.85
C PHE A 193 8.89 10.65 -4.05
N LEU A 194 9.69 9.92 -3.28
CA LEU A 194 10.74 10.49 -2.41
C LEU A 194 11.83 11.23 -3.19
N THR A 195 12.11 10.80 -4.42
CA THR A 195 13.15 11.42 -5.27
C THR A 195 12.62 12.61 -6.08
N SER A 196 11.32 12.66 -6.35
CA SER A 196 10.71 13.65 -7.25
C SER A 196 10.05 14.83 -6.55
N THR A 197 9.88 14.80 -5.20
CA THR A 197 9.18 15.86 -4.47
C THR A 197 9.82 16.17 -3.11
N LEU A 198 9.50 17.34 -2.58
CA LEU A 198 9.85 17.76 -1.21
C LEU A 198 8.69 17.62 -0.22
N ILE A 199 7.52 17.18 -0.69
CA ILE A 199 6.35 16.93 0.17
C ILE A 199 6.69 15.76 1.11
N LYS A 200 6.30 15.88 2.37
CA LYS A 200 6.61 14.88 3.41
C LYS A 200 5.35 14.41 4.14
N PRO A 201 4.50 13.59 3.52
CA PRO A 201 3.34 12.99 4.18
C PRO A 201 3.75 11.83 5.10
N VAL A 202 2.83 11.31 5.89
CA VAL A 202 2.90 9.93 6.34
C VAL A 202 2.78 9.02 5.12
N ILE A 203 3.61 7.97 5.03
CA ILE A 203 3.55 7.00 3.94
C ILE A 203 3.20 5.65 4.55
N ILE A 204 2.20 4.98 3.99
CA ILE A 204 1.83 3.61 4.34
C ILE A 204 1.85 2.81 3.04
N LEU A 205 2.62 1.72 3.01
CA LEU A 205 2.71 0.87 1.83
C LEU A 205 2.77 -0.60 2.22
N GLU A 206 2.24 -1.49 1.36
CA GLU A 206 2.44 -2.91 1.52
C GLU A 206 3.89 -3.28 1.17
N PHE A 207 4.60 -4.02 2.04
CA PHE A 207 6.01 -4.31 1.79
C PHE A 207 6.32 -5.79 1.56
N ILE A 208 5.40 -6.69 1.87
CA ILE A 208 5.66 -8.14 1.84
C ILE A 208 5.92 -8.70 0.44
N HIS A 209 5.46 -7.99 -0.59
CA HIS A 209 5.63 -8.36 -2.00
C HIS A 209 6.77 -7.63 -2.70
N ILE A 210 7.45 -6.71 -2.01
CA ILE A 210 8.57 -5.95 -2.57
C ILE A 210 9.82 -6.85 -2.69
N LYS A 211 10.50 -6.82 -3.84
CA LYS A 211 11.77 -7.53 -4.05
C LYS A 211 12.87 -6.95 -3.14
N ASN A 212 13.76 -7.80 -2.64
CA ASN A 212 14.76 -7.40 -1.63
C ASN A 212 15.68 -6.25 -2.05
N ASP A 213 16.07 -6.17 -3.32
CA ASP A 213 16.89 -5.10 -3.88
C ASP A 213 16.12 -3.77 -3.88
N VAL A 214 14.86 -3.78 -4.29
CA VAL A 214 13.97 -2.62 -4.25
C VAL A 214 13.72 -2.20 -2.80
N PHE A 215 13.47 -3.15 -1.90
CA PHE A 215 13.26 -2.86 -0.48
C PHE A 215 14.48 -2.19 0.16
N LYS A 216 15.69 -2.70 -0.10
CA LYS A 216 16.93 -2.09 0.37
C LYS A 216 17.09 -0.65 -0.14
N ASN A 217 16.78 -0.42 -1.42
CA ASN A 217 16.81 0.93 -1.99
C ASN A 217 15.75 1.86 -1.38
N LEU A 218 14.55 1.33 -1.12
CA LEU A 218 13.48 2.08 -0.44
C LEU A 218 13.93 2.56 0.95
N ILE A 219 14.50 1.65 1.77
CA ILE A 219 14.99 1.99 3.10
C ILE A 219 16.05 3.09 3.03
N ASN A 220 17.04 2.96 2.14
CA ASN A 220 18.07 3.98 1.95
C ASN A 220 17.47 5.35 1.59
N ASN A 221 16.46 5.40 0.71
CA ASN A 221 15.79 6.64 0.34
C ASN A 221 14.99 7.24 1.52
N LEU A 222 14.30 6.42 2.29
CA LEU A 222 13.57 6.86 3.48
C LEU A 222 14.52 7.51 4.50
N GLU A 223 15.64 6.87 4.81
CA GLU A 223 16.67 7.38 5.73
C GLU A 223 17.28 8.70 5.21
N GLN A 224 17.65 8.78 3.93
CA GLN A 224 18.17 10.00 3.30
C GLN A 224 17.18 11.17 3.37
N LYS A 225 15.88 10.87 3.25
CA LYS A 225 14.79 11.85 3.34
C LYS A 225 14.35 12.12 4.77
N LYS A 226 15.01 11.52 5.79
CA LYS A 226 14.70 11.66 7.21
C LYS A 226 13.29 11.23 7.56
N TYR A 227 12.98 9.99 7.20
CA TYR A 227 11.80 9.27 7.63
C TYR A 227 12.21 8.21 8.65
N SER A 228 11.47 8.15 9.75
CA SER A 228 11.43 6.97 10.61
C SER A 228 10.32 6.04 10.15
N PHE A 229 10.50 4.73 10.35
CA PHE A 229 9.55 3.74 9.87
C PHE A 229 9.48 2.51 10.78
N PHE A 230 8.35 1.83 10.76
CA PHE A 230 8.13 0.56 11.45
C PHE A 230 7.16 -0.32 10.66
N SER A 231 7.26 -1.64 10.85
CA SER A 231 6.32 -2.58 10.22
C SER A 231 5.08 -2.76 11.08
N LEU A 232 3.91 -2.81 10.44
CA LEU A 232 2.62 -3.05 11.08
C LEU A 232 1.81 -4.03 10.24
N GLY A 233 1.85 -5.32 10.61
CA GLY A 233 1.33 -6.40 9.78
C GLY A 233 2.11 -6.49 8.47
N GLU A 234 1.42 -6.40 7.36
CA GLU A 234 1.96 -6.43 5.99
C GLU A 234 2.38 -5.05 5.48
N ASN A 235 2.16 -4.00 6.30
CA ASN A 235 2.44 -2.63 5.94
C ASN A 235 3.72 -2.10 6.57
N LEU A 236 4.44 -1.25 5.84
CA LEU A 236 5.47 -0.36 6.34
C LEU A 236 4.84 1.02 6.53
N VAL A 237 4.94 1.55 7.73
CA VAL A 237 4.47 2.89 8.10
C VAL A 237 5.69 3.79 8.24
N CYS A 238 5.73 4.87 7.45
CA CYS A 238 6.84 5.83 7.44
C CYS A 238 6.34 7.23 7.79
N TYR A 239 7.04 7.91 8.66
CA TYR A 239 6.68 9.26 9.09
C TYR A 239 7.91 10.17 9.14
N PRO A 240 7.77 11.47 8.81
CA PRO A 240 8.87 12.42 8.84
C PRO A 240 9.41 12.62 10.27
N GLU A 241 10.73 12.49 10.48
CA GLU A 241 11.35 12.50 11.82
C GLU A 241 11.13 13.80 12.61
N ASN A 242 11.02 14.94 11.94
CA ASN A 242 10.92 16.24 12.60
C ASN A 242 9.50 16.82 12.61
N ASP A 243 8.52 16.06 12.17
CA ASP A 243 7.14 16.54 12.15
C ASP A 243 6.43 16.22 13.47
N LYS A 244 6.46 17.22 14.38
CA LYS A 244 5.78 17.16 15.69
C LYS A 244 4.27 16.86 15.58
N LYS A 245 3.68 17.01 14.38
CA LYS A 245 2.28 16.68 14.10
C LYS A 245 1.98 15.21 14.35
N TYR A 246 2.98 14.33 14.10
CA TYR A 246 2.81 12.88 14.15
C TYR A 246 3.45 12.19 15.37
N ILE A 247 4.24 12.91 16.19
CA ILE A 247 5.07 12.34 17.27
C ILE A 247 4.40 12.50 18.66
N LYS A 248 3.11 12.37 18.77
CA LYS A 248 2.48 12.23 20.09
C LYS A 248 1.74 10.91 20.16
N PHE A 249 2.48 9.82 20.32
CA PHE A 249 1.94 8.63 20.96
C PHE A 249 2.18 8.79 22.47
N ASN A 250 1.21 9.38 23.16
CA ASN A 250 1.12 9.32 24.62
C ASN A 250 0.55 7.96 25.05
#